data_5d31ad18d446745acf19aa71edef6b89
#
_entry.id   5d31ad18d446745acf19aa71edef6b89
#
_cell.length_a   1.000
_cell.length_b   1.000
_cell.length_c   1.000
_cell.angle_alpha   90.00
_cell.angle_beta   90.00
_cell.angle_gamma   90.00
#
_symmetry.space_group_name_H-M   'P 1'
#
loop_
_entity.id
_entity.type
_entity.pdbx_description
1 polymer ?
#
loop_
_entity_poly.entity_id
_entity_poly.type
_entity_poly.pdbx_seq_one_letter_code
_entity_poly.pdbx_strand_id
1 'polypeptide(L)'
;MSLLTIILLAVGLAMDCFAVSVCKGLTSPHGYVPRYIKPILMALLFGVFHAGMPLIGYFAGSFFASFFERFAPWIALALLGFIGGKMIYDSLKDDDNEAHLADFSFWGLLSLAFATSMDTLATGVIFIPHPEVLWLAVGVIALTCFVFSMTGFIIGHLVGARLKINVTILGGIILILIGLKIFIEGICS
;
A
#
# COMPACT_ATOMS: atom_id res chain seq x y z
N MET A 1 18.55 -18.47 -3.51
CA MET A 1 18.56 -17.00 -3.24
C MET A 1 19.15 -16.74 -1.87
N SER A 2 19.91 -15.63 -1.69
CA SER A 2 20.43 -15.28 -0.35
C SER A 2 19.32 -14.65 0.53
N LEU A 3 19.43 -14.85 1.85
CA LEU A 3 18.50 -14.21 2.81
C LEU A 3 18.52 -12.67 2.67
N LEU A 4 19.68 -12.09 2.40
CA LEU A 4 19.86 -10.65 2.18
C LEU A 4 19.02 -10.17 0.98
N THR A 5 19.01 -10.93 -0.12
CA THR A 5 18.20 -10.58 -1.31
C THR A 5 16.71 -10.58 -0.98
N ILE A 6 16.24 -11.55 -0.20
CA ILE A 6 14.83 -11.64 0.22
C ILE A 6 14.45 -10.44 1.10
N ILE A 7 15.32 -10.05 2.05
CA ILE A 7 15.09 -8.89 2.92
C ILE A 7 15.06 -7.60 2.10
N LEU A 8 16.01 -7.40 1.18
CA LEU A 8 16.03 -6.20 0.33
C LEU A 8 14.79 -6.11 -0.56
N LEU A 9 14.37 -7.23 -1.12
CA LEU A 9 13.13 -7.32 -1.90
C LEU A 9 11.92 -6.96 -1.03
N ALA A 10 11.81 -7.56 0.17
CA ALA A 10 10.72 -7.29 1.10
C ALA A 10 10.65 -5.82 1.55
N VAL A 11 11.80 -5.19 1.80
CA VAL A 11 11.87 -3.76 2.14
C VAL A 11 11.43 -2.90 0.95
N GLY A 12 11.87 -3.23 -0.27
CA GLY A 12 11.45 -2.52 -1.48
C GLY A 12 9.93 -2.55 -1.65
N LEU A 13 9.32 -3.73 -1.57
CA LEU A 13 7.88 -3.93 -1.69
C LEU A 13 7.09 -3.28 -0.54
N ALA A 14 7.66 -3.21 0.66
CA ALA A 14 7.01 -2.59 1.81
C ALA A 14 6.97 -1.06 1.75
N MET A 15 7.75 -0.42 0.87
CA MET A 15 7.78 1.05 0.76
C MET A 15 6.43 1.63 0.32
N ASP A 16 5.69 0.95 -0.54
CA ASP A 16 4.36 1.39 -0.97
C ASP A 16 3.36 1.34 0.19
N CYS A 17 3.39 0.24 0.97
CA CYS A 17 2.60 0.13 2.20
C CYS A 17 2.94 1.24 3.20
N PHE A 18 4.23 1.54 3.36
CA PHE A 18 4.70 2.61 4.23
C PHE A 18 4.15 3.97 3.79
N ALA A 19 4.33 4.34 2.51
CA ALA A 19 3.89 5.62 1.97
C ALA A 19 2.38 5.83 2.14
N VAL A 20 1.57 4.82 1.79
CA VAL A 20 0.12 4.84 1.94
C VAL A 20 -0.29 4.93 3.41
N SER A 21 0.41 4.20 4.30
CA SER A 21 0.13 4.23 5.73
C SER A 21 0.45 5.58 6.36
N VAL A 22 1.53 6.23 5.92
CA VAL A 22 1.85 7.62 6.31
C VAL A 22 0.72 8.55 5.90
N CYS A 23 0.21 8.46 4.66
CA CYS A 23 -0.91 9.29 4.19
C CYS A 23 -2.16 9.07 5.06
N LYS A 24 -2.49 7.83 5.40
CA LYS A 24 -3.62 7.51 6.28
C LYS A 24 -3.41 7.99 7.71
N GLY A 25 -2.19 7.92 8.22
CA GLY A 25 -1.83 8.48 9.53
C GLY A 25 -1.99 9.99 9.57
N LEU A 26 -1.55 10.69 8.53
CA LEU A 26 -1.65 12.14 8.38
C LEU A 26 -3.10 12.62 8.41
N THR A 27 -4.01 11.90 7.74
CA THR A 27 -5.43 12.26 7.62
C THR A 27 -6.28 11.77 8.80
N SER A 28 -5.70 11.09 9.79
CA SER A 28 -6.43 10.57 10.95
C SER A 28 -6.76 11.70 11.94
N PRO A 29 -8.03 11.84 12.40
CA PRO A 29 -8.44 12.92 13.29
C PRO A 29 -7.66 12.94 14.60
N HIS A 30 -7.25 14.14 15.02
CA HIS A 30 -6.60 14.37 16.31
C HIS A 30 -7.64 14.35 17.44
N GLY A 31 -7.37 13.58 18.49
CA GLY A 31 -8.24 13.51 19.68
C GLY A 31 -9.12 12.27 19.75
N TYR A 32 -9.27 11.52 18.70
CA TYR A 32 -9.75 10.14 18.81
C TYR A 32 -8.58 9.30 19.33
N VAL A 33 -8.65 8.92 20.60
CA VAL A 33 -7.80 7.83 21.12
C VAL A 33 -7.87 6.72 20.06
N PRO A 34 -6.78 6.41 19.35
CA PRO A 34 -6.90 5.49 18.26
C PRO A 34 -7.39 4.19 18.88
N ARG A 35 -8.56 3.77 18.49
CA ARG A 35 -8.82 2.34 18.53
C ARG A 35 -7.72 1.77 17.64
N TYR A 36 -6.66 1.28 18.26
CA TYR A 36 -5.51 0.62 17.58
C TYR A 36 -5.97 -0.48 16.63
N ILE A 37 -7.23 -0.87 16.73
CA ILE A 37 -7.90 -1.84 15.86
C ILE A 37 -7.84 -1.44 14.39
N LYS A 38 -8.12 -0.16 14.03
CA LYS A 38 -8.16 0.26 12.61
C LYS A 38 -6.78 0.27 11.94
N PRO A 39 -5.73 0.87 12.54
CA PRO A 39 -4.36 0.76 12.02
C PRO A 39 -3.84 -0.68 11.97
N ILE A 40 -4.16 -1.50 12.99
CA ILE A 40 -3.78 -2.91 13.01
C ILE A 40 -4.49 -3.66 11.89
N LEU A 41 -5.79 -3.42 11.68
CA LEU A 41 -6.54 -4.04 10.58
C LEU A 41 -5.95 -3.67 9.22
N MET A 42 -5.59 -2.40 9.02
CA MET A 42 -4.93 -1.94 7.80
C MET A 42 -3.59 -2.63 7.58
N ALA A 43 -2.74 -2.66 8.61
CA ALA A 43 -1.43 -3.31 8.53
C ALA A 43 -1.56 -4.82 8.29
N LEU A 44 -2.57 -5.46 8.89
CA LEU A 44 -2.85 -6.87 8.71
C LEU A 44 -3.34 -7.16 7.29
N LEU A 45 -4.24 -6.34 6.75
CA LEU A 45 -4.68 -6.46 5.36
C LEU A 45 -3.50 -6.31 4.39
N PHE A 46 -2.64 -5.30 4.59
CA PHE A 46 -1.45 -5.14 3.76
C PHE A 46 -0.53 -6.35 3.84
N GLY A 47 -0.25 -6.87 5.04
CA GLY A 47 0.55 -8.08 5.23
C GLY A 47 -0.05 -9.30 4.53
N VAL A 48 -1.36 -9.52 4.67
CA VAL A 48 -2.07 -10.65 4.05
C VAL A 48 -2.06 -10.56 2.52
N PHE A 49 -2.32 -9.39 1.96
CA PHE A 49 -2.30 -9.21 0.50
C PHE A 49 -0.88 -9.36 -0.06
N HIS A 50 0.12 -8.79 0.60
CA HIS A 50 1.53 -8.95 0.20
C HIS A 50 2.08 -10.35 0.42
N ALA A 51 1.44 -11.18 1.24
CA ALA A 51 1.72 -12.61 1.34
C ALA A 51 0.99 -13.42 0.25
N GLY A 52 -0.28 -13.08 0.02
CA GLY A 52 -1.13 -13.82 -0.92
C GLY A 52 -0.75 -13.62 -2.39
N MET A 53 -0.40 -12.40 -2.79
CA MET A 53 -0.08 -12.09 -4.18
C MET A 53 1.14 -12.84 -4.73
N PRO A 54 2.29 -12.95 -4.02
CA PRO A 54 3.40 -13.76 -4.49
C PRO A 54 3.04 -15.24 -4.63
N LEU A 55 2.18 -15.77 -3.75
CA LEU A 55 1.70 -17.14 -3.87
C LEU A 55 0.85 -17.33 -5.12
N ILE A 56 -0.06 -16.39 -5.41
CA ILE A 56 -0.85 -16.39 -6.64
C ILE A 56 0.07 -16.33 -7.86
N GLY A 57 1.05 -15.42 -7.87
CA GLY A 57 2.03 -15.29 -8.94
C GLY A 57 2.87 -16.55 -9.16
N TYR A 58 3.27 -17.22 -8.07
CA TYR A 58 4.01 -18.49 -8.14
C TYR A 58 3.14 -19.62 -8.74
N PHE A 59 1.91 -19.82 -8.25
CA PHE A 59 1.03 -20.90 -8.70
C PHE A 59 0.44 -20.65 -10.10
N ALA A 60 0.17 -19.39 -10.44
CA ALA A 60 -0.34 -19.03 -11.77
C ALA A 60 0.75 -19.10 -12.86
N GLY A 61 2.01 -19.13 -12.47
CA GLY A 61 3.15 -19.23 -13.36
C GLY A 61 3.31 -18.05 -14.32
N SER A 62 4.18 -18.24 -15.32
CA SER A 62 4.56 -17.20 -16.29
C SER A 62 3.40 -16.70 -17.17
N PHE A 63 2.35 -17.50 -17.36
CA PHE A 63 1.23 -17.13 -18.21
C PHE A 63 0.38 -16.01 -17.60
N PHE A 64 0.21 -16.02 -16.29
CA PHE A 64 -0.58 -15.00 -15.59
C PHE A 64 0.26 -13.75 -15.29
N ALA A 65 1.56 -13.90 -15.03
CA ALA A 65 2.47 -12.80 -14.74
C ALA A 65 2.56 -11.82 -15.91
N SER A 66 2.72 -12.27 -17.14
CA SER A 66 2.84 -11.40 -18.32
C SER A 66 1.56 -10.59 -18.60
N PHE A 67 0.38 -11.12 -18.24
CA PHE A 67 -0.87 -10.39 -18.32
C PHE A 67 -0.94 -9.30 -17.25
N PHE A 68 -0.59 -9.64 -16.01
CA PHE A 68 -0.64 -8.68 -14.90
C PHE A 68 0.43 -7.61 -15.00
N GLU A 69 1.67 -7.94 -15.38
CA GLU A 69 2.73 -6.96 -15.62
C GLU A 69 2.29 -5.85 -16.59
N ARG A 70 1.57 -6.22 -17.64
CA ARG A 70 1.08 -5.29 -18.65
C ARG A 70 -0.02 -4.36 -18.12
N PHE A 71 -0.90 -4.83 -17.24
CA PHE A 71 -2.05 -4.08 -16.74
C PHE A 71 -1.88 -3.50 -15.33
N ALA A 72 -0.94 -4.02 -14.53
CA ALA A 72 -0.70 -3.57 -13.16
C ALA A 72 -0.46 -2.06 -13.05
N PRO A 73 0.36 -1.40 -13.89
CA PRO A 73 0.58 0.04 -13.81
C PRO A 73 -0.70 0.85 -14.06
N TRP A 74 -1.56 0.40 -14.99
CA TRP A 74 -2.84 1.04 -15.31
C TRP A 74 -3.84 0.91 -14.15
N ILE A 75 -3.92 -0.27 -13.55
CA ILE A 75 -4.79 -0.55 -12.40
C ILE A 75 -4.32 0.27 -11.19
N ALA A 76 -3.02 0.30 -10.91
CA ALA A 76 -2.45 1.09 -9.83
C ALA A 76 -2.74 2.59 -10.02
N LEU A 77 -2.49 3.14 -11.22
CA LEU A 77 -2.77 4.54 -11.51
C LEU A 77 -4.26 4.86 -11.33
N ALA A 78 -5.16 4.01 -11.86
CA ALA A 78 -6.60 4.22 -11.75
C ALA A 78 -7.05 4.20 -10.28
N LEU A 79 -6.60 3.24 -9.48
CA LEU A 79 -7.00 3.08 -8.08
C LEU A 79 -6.42 4.19 -7.19
N LEU A 80 -5.10 4.44 -7.28
CA LEU A 80 -4.47 5.49 -6.47
C LEU A 80 -4.90 6.88 -6.92
N GLY A 81 -5.11 7.09 -8.22
CA GLY A 81 -5.66 8.32 -8.77
C GLY A 81 -7.10 8.56 -8.30
N PHE A 82 -7.95 7.53 -8.30
CA PHE A 82 -9.32 7.63 -7.80
C PHE A 82 -9.36 7.92 -6.29
N ILE A 83 -8.57 7.20 -5.49
CA ILE A 83 -8.52 7.39 -4.03
C ILE A 83 -7.95 8.77 -3.70
N GLY A 84 -6.83 9.15 -4.31
CA GLY A 84 -6.20 10.45 -4.10
C GLY A 84 -7.08 11.62 -4.57
N GLY A 85 -7.71 11.47 -5.76
CA GLY A 85 -8.65 12.45 -6.29
C GLY A 85 -9.90 12.61 -5.41
N LYS A 86 -10.44 11.50 -4.90
CA LYS A 86 -11.56 11.53 -3.94
C LYS A 86 -11.15 12.24 -2.65
N MET A 87 -9.96 11.96 -2.10
CA MET A 87 -9.46 12.66 -0.91
C MET A 87 -9.38 14.17 -1.11
N ILE A 88 -8.87 14.62 -2.26
CA ILE A 88 -8.79 16.05 -2.59
C ILE A 88 -10.18 16.64 -2.76
N TYR A 89 -11.06 15.98 -3.51
CA TYR A 89 -12.42 16.44 -3.75
C TYR A 89 -13.22 16.60 -2.45
N ASP A 90 -13.16 15.59 -1.58
CA ASP A 90 -13.85 15.59 -0.30
C ASP A 90 -13.32 16.70 0.63
N SER A 91 -12.00 16.95 0.60
CA SER A 91 -11.36 18.02 1.38
C SER A 91 -11.69 19.44 0.88
N LEU A 92 -12.03 19.59 -0.40
CA LEU A 92 -12.41 20.91 -0.96
C LEU A 92 -13.89 21.23 -0.78
N LYS A 93 -14.72 20.22 -0.54
CA LYS A 93 -16.19 20.36 -0.49
C LYS A 93 -16.75 20.59 0.90
N ASP A 94 -16.00 20.27 1.94
CA ASP A 94 -16.49 20.30 3.32
C ASP A 94 -15.76 21.31 4.20
N ASP A 95 -16.47 22.36 4.58
CA ASP A 95 -16.11 23.22 5.73
C ASP A 95 -16.48 22.58 7.09
N ASP A 96 -17.28 21.50 7.11
CA ASP A 96 -17.86 20.95 8.36
C ASP A 96 -17.74 19.43 8.59
N ASN A 97 -17.17 18.65 7.66
CA ASN A 97 -17.11 17.19 7.78
C ASN A 97 -15.69 16.61 7.68
N GLU A 98 -14.80 17.00 8.59
CA GLU A 98 -13.49 16.32 8.77
C GLU A 98 -13.62 14.81 9.07
N ALA A 99 -14.84 14.34 9.35
CA ALA A 99 -15.10 12.96 9.76
C ALA A 99 -15.09 11.93 8.61
N HIS A 100 -15.35 12.32 7.35
CA HIS A 100 -15.52 11.37 6.24
C HIS A 100 -14.21 10.92 5.59
N LEU A 101 -13.13 11.67 5.71
CA LEU A 101 -11.85 11.34 5.09
C LEU A 101 -11.00 10.36 5.93
N ALA A 102 -11.29 10.30 7.21
CA ALA A 102 -10.77 9.27 8.12
C ALA A 102 -11.53 7.95 8.03
N ASP A 103 -12.46 7.84 7.06
CA ASP A 103 -13.23 6.62 6.91
C ASP A 103 -12.29 5.46 6.52
N PHE A 104 -11.85 4.73 7.57
CA PHE A 104 -11.30 3.40 7.46
C PHE A 104 -12.42 2.45 7.04
N SER A 105 -13.08 2.76 5.92
CA SER A 105 -14.04 1.86 5.32
C SER A 105 -13.29 0.57 4.97
N PHE A 106 -13.83 -0.56 5.37
CA PHE A 106 -13.25 -1.87 5.07
C PHE A 106 -12.98 -2.04 3.57
N TRP A 107 -13.92 -1.61 2.73
CA TRP A 107 -13.78 -1.65 1.27
C TRP A 107 -12.68 -0.74 0.74
N GLY A 108 -12.52 0.45 1.35
CA GLY A 108 -11.42 1.35 1.00
C GLY A 108 -10.05 0.77 1.35
N LEU A 109 -9.92 0.18 2.54
CA LEU A 109 -8.68 -0.50 2.96
C LEU A 109 -8.37 -1.73 2.10
N LEU A 110 -9.40 -2.49 1.73
CA LEU A 110 -9.27 -3.66 0.87
C LEU A 110 -8.78 -3.28 -0.53
N SER A 111 -9.39 -2.25 -1.14
CA SER A 111 -8.98 -1.74 -2.45
C SER A 111 -7.55 -1.22 -2.43
N LEU A 112 -7.18 -0.55 -1.34
CA LEU A 112 -5.84 0.01 -1.15
C LEU A 112 -4.80 -1.10 -0.98
N ALA A 113 -5.10 -2.14 -0.16
CA ALA A 113 -4.23 -3.29 0.02
C ALA A 113 -4.04 -4.05 -1.30
N PHE A 114 -5.10 -4.23 -2.08
CA PHE A 114 -5.04 -4.85 -3.39
C PHE A 114 -4.18 -4.04 -4.36
N ALA A 115 -4.40 -2.70 -4.42
CA ALA A 115 -3.65 -1.82 -5.32
C ALA A 115 -2.14 -1.82 -5.03
N THR A 116 -1.77 -1.77 -3.74
CA THR A 116 -0.35 -1.74 -3.32
C THR A 116 0.33 -3.10 -3.41
N SER A 117 -0.40 -4.21 -3.50
CA SER A 117 0.16 -5.56 -3.57
C SER A 117 0.29 -6.11 -5.00
N MET A 118 -0.11 -5.34 -6.02
CA MET A 118 -0.05 -5.77 -7.41
C MET A 118 1.38 -6.07 -7.90
N ASP A 119 2.36 -5.32 -7.43
CA ASP A 119 3.78 -5.51 -7.74
C ASP A 119 4.32 -6.80 -7.13
N THR A 120 3.81 -7.22 -5.98
CA THR A 120 4.22 -8.47 -5.32
C THR A 120 3.77 -9.72 -6.07
N LEU A 121 2.75 -9.61 -6.93
CA LEU A 121 2.33 -10.71 -7.79
C LEU A 121 3.46 -11.08 -8.78
N ALA A 122 4.09 -10.09 -9.41
CA ALA A 122 5.23 -10.33 -10.31
C ALA A 122 6.41 -10.98 -9.58
N THR A 123 6.64 -10.63 -8.31
CA THR A 123 7.71 -11.25 -7.52
C THR A 123 7.50 -12.73 -7.26
N GLY A 124 6.26 -13.22 -7.29
CA GLY A 124 5.94 -14.64 -7.16
C GLY A 124 6.60 -15.48 -8.27
N VAL A 125 6.70 -14.94 -9.48
CA VAL A 125 7.35 -15.62 -10.62
C VAL A 125 8.85 -15.81 -10.38
N ILE A 126 9.49 -14.87 -9.68
CA ILE A 126 10.93 -14.94 -9.35
C ILE A 126 11.26 -16.16 -8.47
N PHE A 127 10.28 -16.65 -7.70
CA PHE A 127 10.46 -17.80 -6.82
C PHE A 127 10.18 -19.15 -7.49
N ILE A 128 9.73 -19.21 -8.77
CA ILE A 128 9.48 -20.46 -9.49
C ILE A 128 10.70 -21.39 -9.49
N PRO A 129 11.93 -20.90 -9.80
CA PRO A 129 13.13 -21.76 -9.77
C PRO A 129 13.62 -22.10 -8.35
N HIS A 130 13.02 -21.51 -7.29
CA HIS A 130 13.48 -21.63 -5.92
C HIS A 130 12.31 -21.88 -4.93
N PRO A 131 11.56 -22.98 -5.09
CA PRO A 131 10.37 -23.25 -4.28
C PRO A 131 10.68 -23.40 -2.77
N GLU A 132 11.91 -23.80 -2.44
CA GLU A 132 12.38 -23.97 -1.06
C GLU A 132 12.40 -22.67 -0.23
N VAL A 133 12.58 -21.53 -0.91
CA VAL A 133 12.63 -20.22 -0.22
C VAL A 133 11.32 -19.45 -0.28
N LEU A 134 10.32 -19.94 -1.04
CA LEU A 134 9.04 -19.26 -1.24
C LEU A 134 8.33 -18.93 0.09
N TRP A 135 8.17 -19.93 0.96
CA TRP A 135 7.46 -19.75 2.23
C TRP A 135 8.18 -18.79 3.17
N LEU A 136 9.51 -18.85 3.18
CA LEU A 136 10.33 -17.92 3.96
C LEU A 136 10.19 -16.50 3.40
N ALA A 137 10.26 -16.34 2.07
CA ALA A 137 10.12 -15.05 1.41
C ALA A 137 8.75 -14.42 1.67
N VAL A 138 7.67 -15.21 1.52
CA VAL A 138 6.29 -14.75 1.81
C VAL A 138 6.14 -14.30 3.26
N GLY A 139 6.69 -15.07 4.21
CA GLY A 139 6.67 -14.69 5.63
C GLY A 139 7.43 -13.39 5.92
N VAL A 140 8.62 -13.22 5.34
CA VAL A 140 9.44 -12.01 5.49
C VAL A 140 8.74 -10.81 4.86
N ILE A 141 8.19 -10.94 3.65
CA ILE A 141 7.44 -9.88 2.97
C ILE A 141 6.23 -9.45 3.80
N ALA A 142 5.40 -10.40 4.25
CA ALA A 142 4.23 -10.11 5.06
C ALA A 142 4.58 -9.36 6.36
N LEU A 143 5.60 -9.84 7.07
CA LEU A 143 6.05 -9.23 8.33
C LEU A 143 6.61 -7.82 8.09
N THR A 144 7.42 -7.65 7.05
CA THR A 144 8.01 -6.35 6.70
C THR A 144 6.91 -5.36 6.33
N CYS A 145 5.95 -5.74 5.49
CA CYS A 145 4.80 -4.89 5.13
C CYS A 145 3.97 -4.52 6.36
N PHE A 146 3.72 -5.45 7.27
CA PHE A 146 3.00 -5.17 8.50
C PHE A 146 3.73 -4.14 9.38
N VAL A 147 5.04 -4.34 9.62
CA VAL A 147 5.85 -3.44 10.44
C VAL A 147 5.95 -2.05 9.79
N PHE A 148 6.20 -1.99 8.49
CA PHE A 148 6.30 -0.73 7.75
C PHE A 148 4.95 0.01 7.72
N SER A 149 3.84 -0.70 7.56
CA SER A 149 2.51 -0.10 7.63
C SER A 149 2.21 0.49 9.00
N MET A 150 2.51 -0.23 10.08
CA MET A 150 2.32 0.28 11.44
C MET A 150 3.19 1.50 11.73
N THR A 151 4.48 1.44 11.39
CA THR A 151 5.42 2.55 11.60
C THR A 151 5.05 3.76 10.74
N GLY A 152 4.67 3.54 9.49
CA GLY A 152 4.20 4.60 8.58
C GLY A 152 2.98 5.31 9.13
N PHE A 153 1.98 4.57 9.62
CA PHE A 153 0.79 5.15 10.22
C PHE A 153 1.13 5.98 11.47
N ILE A 154 1.97 5.46 12.37
CA ILE A 154 2.38 6.17 13.59
C ILE A 154 3.11 7.47 13.24
N ILE A 155 4.07 7.41 12.31
CA ILE A 155 4.81 8.59 11.85
C ILE A 155 3.85 9.60 11.24
N GLY A 156 2.96 9.16 10.33
CA GLY A 156 1.96 10.02 9.71
C GLY A 156 1.06 10.71 10.74
N HIS A 157 0.56 9.98 11.72
CA HIS A 157 -0.28 10.52 12.78
C HIS A 157 0.45 11.56 13.67
N LEU A 158 1.71 11.27 14.04
CA LEU A 158 2.53 12.20 14.83
C LEU A 158 2.87 13.48 14.05
N VAL A 159 3.17 13.36 12.77
CA VAL A 159 3.49 14.51 11.90
C VAL A 159 2.22 15.32 11.62
N GLY A 160 1.11 14.67 11.33
CA GLY A 160 -0.19 15.30 11.13
C GLY A 160 -0.62 16.14 12.34
N ALA A 161 -0.33 15.66 13.56
CA ALA A 161 -0.60 16.39 14.81
C ALA A 161 0.08 17.76 14.90
N ARG A 162 1.19 17.94 14.20
CA ARG A 162 2.01 19.16 14.27
C ARG A 162 1.77 20.11 13.08
N LEU A 163 1.21 19.63 12.00
CA LEU A 163 1.00 20.41 10.80
C LEU A 163 -0.44 20.97 10.80
N LYS A 164 -0.58 22.30 10.90
CA LYS A 164 -1.84 23.04 10.71
C LYS A 164 -2.19 23.23 9.22
N ILE A 165 -1.82 22.28 8.35
CA ILE A 165 -2.06 22.33 6.91
C ILE A 165 -3.22 21.36 6.62
N ASN A 166 -3.96 21.57 5.54
CA ASN A 166 -4.94 20.60 5.03
C ASN A 166 -4.23 19.31 4.61
N VAL A 167 -3.92 18.49 5.61
CA VAL A 167 -3.11 17.26 5.50
C VAL A 167 -3.77 16.27 4.54
N THR A 168 -5.08 16.34 4.39
CA THR A 168 -5.86 15.53 3.47
C THR A 168 -5.50 15.81 2.01
N ILE A 169 -5.36 17.09 1.64
CA ILE A 169 -4.94 17.46 0.29
C ILE A 169 -3.52 16.96 0.03
N LEU A 170 -2.63 17.11 1.02
CA LEU A 170 -1.25 16.62 0.90
C LEU A 170 -1.21 15.09 0.69
N GLY A 171 -1.98 14.35 1.48
CA GLY A 171 -2.11 12.89 1.34
C GLY A 171 -2.64 12.47 -0.03
N GLY A 172 -3.68 13.15 -0.54
CA GLY A 172 -4.23 12.90 -1.87
C GLY A 172 -3.22 13.15 -2.99
N ILE A 173 -2.46 14.26 -2.91
CA ILE A 173 -1.39 14.58 -3.88
C ILE A 173 -0.30 13.50 -3.87
N ILE A 174 0.14 13.08 -2.68
CA ILE A 174 1.16 12.02 -2.56
C ILE A 174 0.68 10.72 -3.19
N LEU A 175 -0.57 10.31 -2.96
CA LEU A 175 -1.14 9.09 -3.58
C LEU A 175 -1.18 9.18 -5.10
N ILE A 176 -1.56 10.33 -5.66
CA ILE A 176 -1.55 10.55 -7.12
C ILE A 176 -0.13 10.49 -7.67
N LEU A 177 0.83 11.11 -6.98
CA LEU A 177 2.24 11.09 -7.40
C LEU A 177 2.82 9.67 -7.36
N ILE A 178 2.48 8.87 -6.35
CA ILE A 178 2.88 7.46 -6.25
C ILE A 178 2.26 6.66 -7.40
N GLY A 179 0.97 6.84 -7.68
CA GLY A 179 0.30 6.17 -8.80
C GLY A 179 0.92 6.53 -10.14
N LEU A 180 1.25 7.81 -10.35
CA LEU A 180 1.92 8.29 -11.55
C LEU A 180 3.35 7.73 -11.68
N LYS A 181 4.10 7.65 -10.58
CA LYS A 181 5.43 7.05 -10.55
C LYS A 181 5.38 5.58 -10.97
N ILE A 182 4.50 4.77 -10.35
CA ILE A 182 4.31 3.35 -10.68
C ILE A 182 3.94 3.18 -12.15
N PHE A 183 3.07 4.05 -12.67
CA PHE A 183 2.65 4.02 -14.08
C PHE A 183 3.82 4.28 -15.02
N ILE A 184 4.64 5.32 -14.76
CA ILE A 184 5.80 5.66 -15.58
C ILE A 184 6.84 4.54 -15.54
N GLU A 185 7.17 4.02 -14.36
CA GLU A 185 8.13 2.91 -14.20
C GLU A 185 7.64 1.65 -14.92
N GLY A 186 6.33 1.34 -14.85
CA GLY A 186 5.76 0.17 -15.51
C GLY A 186 5.65 0.28 -17.05
N ILE A 187 5.68 1.49 -17.62
CA ILE A 187 5.70 1.68 -19.09
C ILE A 187 7.12 1.77 -19.63
N CYS A 188 8.07 2.29 -18.84
CA CYS A 188 9.46 2.47 -19.26
C CYS A 188 10.33 1.23 -19.02
N SER A 189 9.82 0.21 -18.34
CA SER A 189 10.47 -1.09 -18.12
C SER A 189 10.06 -2.10 -19.17
#